data_3252584b99b65d366ea00f6708efb614
#
_entry.id   3252584b99b65d366ea00f6708efb614
#
_cell.length_a   1.000
_cell.length_b   1.000
_cell.length_c   1.000
_cell.angle_alpha   90.00
_cell.angle_beta   90.00
_cell.angle_gamma   90.00
#
_symmetry.space_group_name_H-M   'P 1'
#
loop_
_entity.id
_entity.type
_entity.pdbx_description
1 polymer ?
#
loop_
_entity_poly.entity_id
_entity_poly.type
_entity_poly.pdbx_seq_one_letter_code
_entity_poly.pdbx_strand_id
1 'polypeptide(L)'
;VVQAEGGRAIAAKNPDAAARALETIADTGRDALGEMRRLVGVLRQGSDEVESYAPSPRLTEIPEMAARAGAALDVSGEPGELSPTVELTAYRIIQEALTNVLKHAGPNPEPVVHLTYTPAAVEVAVTDSGTGPSANDDGLGNGLRGMQERVAALGGRLETGAGPNGGYHVRATLPRRG
;
A
#
# COMPACT_ATOMS: atom_id res chain seq x y z
N VAL A 1 -19.17 -17.04 15.43
CA VAL A 1 -19.32 -18.26 16.29
C VAL A 1 -20.30 -19.23 15.65
N VAL A 2 -21.55 -18.84 15.37
CA VAL A 2 -22.61 -19.73 14.81
C VAL A 2 -22.20 -20.43 13.50
N GLN A 3 -21.57 -19.72 12.55
CA GLN A 3 -21.12 -20.29 11.27
C GLN A 3 -19.95 -21.26 11.44
N ALA A 4 -19.05 -21.01 12.40
CA ALA A 4 -17.96 -21.93 12.68
C ALA A 4 -18.44 -23.24 13.31
N GLU A 5 -19.41 -23.17 14.20
CA GLU A 5 -20.04 -24.36 14.79
C GLU A 5 -20.86 -25.13 13.77
N GLY A 6 -21.65 -24.45 12.94
CA GLY A 6 -22.37 -25.05 11.83
C GLY A 6 -21.46 -25.74 10.82
N GLY A 7 -20.37 -25.08 10.41
CA GLY A 7 -19.36 -25.66 9.50
C GLY A 7 -18.70 -26.92 10.07
N ARG A 8 -18.38 -26.92 11.37
CA ARG A 8 -17.79 -28.09 12.05
C ARG A 8 -18.78 -29.28 12.13
N ALA A 9 -20.05 -29.00 12.37
CA ALA A 9 -21.07 -30.04 12.49
C ALA A 9 -21.32 -30.76 11.16
N ILE A 10 -21.14 -30.10 10.01
CA ILE A 10 -21.38 -30.65 8.68
C ILE A 10 -20.12 -31.09 7.94
N ALA A 11 -18.94 -30.76 8.44
CA ALA A 11 -17.66 -31.01 7.77
C ALA A 11 -17.45 -32.46 7.33
N ALA A 12 -17.84 -33.41 8.18
CA ALA A 12 -17.75 -34.85 7.88
C ALA A 12 -18.78 -35.33 6.84
N LYS A 13 -19.93 -34.65 6.71
CA LYS A 13 -21.01 -35.03 5.84
C LYS A 13 -21.05 -34.26 4.50
N ASN A 14 -20.53 -33.06 4.50
CA ASN A 14 -20.47 -32.18 3.33
C ASN A 14 -19.24 -31.26 3.39
N PRO A 15 -18.06 -31.76 2.92
CA PRO A 15 -16.82 -30.99 2.94
C PRO A 15 -16.92 -29.65 2.20
N ASP A 16 -17.64 -29.59 1.08
CA ASP A 16 -17.78 -28.37 0.27
C ASP A 16 -18.61 -27.29 1.01
N ALA A 17 -19.63 -27.70 1.76
CA ALA A 17 -20.39 -26.77 2.58
C ALA A 17 -19.57 -26.25 3.76
N ALA A 18 -18.69 -27.08 4.33
CA ALA A 18 -17.76 -26.66 5.38
C ALA A 18 -16.70 -25.69 4.83
N ALA A 19 -16.18 -25.94 3.61
CA ALA A 19 -15.24 -25.03 2.96
C ALA A 19 -15.86 -23.64 2.72
N ARG A 20 -17.08 -23.58 2.16
CA ARG A 20 -17.81 -22.32 1.98
C ARG A 20 -18.08 -21.59 3.30
N ALA A 21 -18.39 -22.30 4.38
CA ALA A 21 -18.57 -21.69 5.69
C ALA A 21 -17.27 -21.06 6.23
N LEU A 22 -16.12 -21.72 6.01
CA LEU A 22 -14.82 -21.20 6.38
C LEU A 22 -14.43 -19.97 5.55
N GLU A 23 -14.68 -19.95 4.24
CA GLU A 23 -14.51 -18.78 3.38
C GLU A 23 -15.35 -17.60 3.89
N THR A 24 -16.63 -17.81 4.15
CA THR A 24 -17.51 -16.77 4.69
C THR A 24 -17.03 -16.22 6.02
N ILE A 25 -16.50 -17.07 6.91
CA ILE A 25 -15.89 -16.64 8.18
C ILE A 25 -14.64 -15.80 7.94
N ALA A 26 -13.79 -16.23 7.02
CA ALA A 26 -12.57 -15.51 6.67
C ALA A 26 -12.88 -14.14 6.06
N ASP A 27 -13.86 -14.05 5.17
CA ASP A 27 -14.29 -12.77 4.56
C ASP A 27 -14.90 -11.84 5.60
N THR A 28 -15.85 -12.33 6.40
CA THR A 28 -16.45 -11.58 7.49
C THR A 28 -15.39 -11.07 8.49
N GLY A 29 -14.38 -11.90 8.77
CA GLY A 29 -13.26 -11.52 9.64
C GLY A 29 -12.39 -10.41 9.03
N ARG A 30 -12.10 -10.48 7.74
CA ARG A 30 -11.35 -9.43 7.02
C ARG A 30 -12.13 -8.11 6.98
N ASP A 31 -13.43 -8.17 6.72
CA ASP A 31 -14.32 -7.01 6.70
C ASP A 31 -14.39 -6.34 8.08
N ALA A 32 -14.59 -7.12 9.14
CA ALA A 32 -14.62 -6.61 10.52
C ALA A 32 -13.29 -5.97 10.94
N LEU A 33 -12.15 -6.58 10.57
CA LEU A 33 -10.82 -6.00 10.79
C LEU A 33 -10.61 -4.71 9.98
N GLY A 34 -11.13 -4.66 8.74
CA GLY A 34 -11.13 -3.47 7.90
C GLY A 34 -11.94 -2.33 8.52
N GLU A 35 -13.13 -2.66 9.06
CA GLU A 35 -14.00 -1.70 9.75
C GLU A 35 -13.34 -1.17 11.04
N MET A 36 -12.76 -2.05 11.87
CA MET A 36 -12.00 -1.64 13.06
C MET A 36 -10.82 -0.74 12.71
N ARG A 37 -10.06 -1.06 11.64
CA ARG A 37 -8.98 -0.20 11.17
C ARG A 37 -9.48 1.16 10.69
N ARG A 38 -10.64 1.23 10.02
CA ARG A 38 -11.30 2.48 9.64
C ARG A 38 -11.72 3.29 10.86
N LEU A 39 -12.39 2.67 11.85
CA LEU A 39 -12.82 3.34 13.07
C LEU A 39 -11.63 3.88 13.88
N VAL A 40 -10.56 3.07 14.01
CA VAL A 40 -9.30 3.51 14.64
C VAL A 40 -8.64 4.61 13.82
N GLY A 41 -8.69 4.55 12.49
CA GLY A 41 -8.18 5.59 11.60
C GLY A 41 -8.93 6.92 11.75
N VAL A 42 -10.26 6.89 11.85
CA VAL A 42 -11.10 8.08 12.09
C VAL A 42 -10.85 8.68 13.47
N LEU A 43 -10.68 7.85 14.51
CA LEU A 43 -10.32 8.32 15.85
C LEU A 43 -8.88 8.90 15.90
N ARG A 44 -7.98 8.46 14.99
CA ARG A 44 -6.61 9.01 14.85
C ARG A 44 -6.55 10.31 14.05
N GLN A 45 -7.54 10.61 13.20
CA GLN A 45 -7.61 11.91 12.49
C GLN A 45 -8.00 13.09 13.39
N GLY A 46 -8.43 12.82 14.61
CA GLY A 46 -8.76 13.84 15.63
C GLY A 46 -7.68 14.06 16.69
N SER A 47 -6.55 13.37 16.64
CA SER A 47 -5.48 13.51 17.61
C SER A 47 -4.12 13.40 16.92
N ASP A 48 -3.62 14.54 16.48
CA ASP A 48 -2.24 14.71 15.94
C ASP A 48 -1.14 14.56 17.01
N GLU A 49 -1.42 13.96 18.17
CA GLU A 49 -0.44 13.78 19.24
C GLU A 49 -0.69 12.48 20.03
N VAL A 50 -0.43 11.32 19.41
CA VAL A 50 0.05 10.18 20.19
C VAL A 50 1.33 9.70 19.51
N GLU A 51 2.46 10.17 20.01
CA GLU A 51 3.79 9.63 19.77
C GLU A 51 3.72 8.10 19.90
N SER A 52 3.67 7.42 18.75
CA SER A 52 4.15 6.06 18.70
C SER A 52 5.63 6.13 19.04
N TYR A 53 6.06 5.55 20.15
CA TYR A 53 7.47 5.45 20.57
C TYR A 53 8.37 4.67 19.59
N ALA A 54 7.84 4.25 18.45
CA ALA A 54 8.62 3.73 17.33
C ALA A 54 9.08 4.91 16.46
N PRO A 55 10.39 5.00 16.13
CA PRO A 55 10.88 6.03 15.23
C PRO A 55 10.09 6.00 13.92
N SER A 56 9.74 7.19 13.41
CA SER A 56 9.05 7.29 12.12
C SER A 56 9.89 6.60 11.04
N PRO A 57 9.28 5.77 10.19
CA PRO A 57 10.03 5.07 9.15
C PRO A 57 10.65 6.08 8.18
N ARG A 58 11.86 5.76 7.71
CA ARG A 58 12.69 6.62 6.87
C ARG A 58 12.94 6.03 5.49
N LEU A 59 13.31 6.88 4.54
CA LEU A 59 13.69 6.43 3.20
C LEU A 59 14.95 5.54 3.20
N THR A 60 15.76 5.59 4.24
CA THR A 60 16.88 4.66 4.45
C THR A 60 16.45 3.20 4.63
N GLU A 61 15.19 2.94 4.92
CA GLU A 61 14.61 1.59 5.06
C GLU A 61 14.05 1.03 3.73
N ILE A 62 14.02 1.86 2.66
CA ILE A 62 13.49 1.43 1.35
C ILE A 62 14.25 0.25 0.75
N PRO A 63 15.60 0.15 0.84
CA PRO A 63 16.31 -1.02 0.31
C PRO A 63 15.82 -2.35 0.91
N GLU A 64 15.60 -2.38 2.23
CA GLU A 64 15.10 -3.57 2.90
C GLU A 64 13.63 -3.85 2.53
N MET A 65 12.80 -2.82 2.40
CA MET A 65 11.41 -2.95 1.98
C MET A 65 11.32 -3.49 0.55
N ALA A 66 12.11 -2.95 -0.40
CA ALA A 66 12.16 -3.40 -1.77
C ALA A 66 12.61 -4.85 -1.87
N ALA A 67 13.67 -5.23 -1.13
CA ALA A 67 14.15 -6.61 -1.09
C ALA A 67 13.08 -7.59 -0.57
N ARG A 68 12.34 -7.23 0.48
CA ARG A 68 11.23 -8.05 1.00
C ARG A 68 10.09 -8.22 0.00
N ALA A 69 9.85 -7.22 -0.83
CA ALA A 69 8.83 -7.27 -1.88
C ALA A 69 9.32 -7.92 -3.19
N GLY A 70 10.60 -8.35 -3.26
CA GLY A 70 11.20 -8.83 -4.49
C GLY A 70 11.34 -7.76 -5.57
N ALA A 71 11.39 -6.49 -5.18
CA ALA A 71 11.49 -5.35 -6.09
C ALA A 71 12.95 -4.98 -6.37
N ALA A 72 13.26 -4.62 -7.61
CA ALA A 72 14.47 -3.90 -7.94
C ALA A 72 14.38 -2.47 -7.38
N LEU A 73 15.53 -1.91 -6.98
CA LEU A 73 15.63 -0.55 -6.47
C LEU A 73 16.66 0.24 -7.26
N ASP A 74 16.25 1.38 -7.78
CA ASP A 74 17.11 2.36 -8.44
C ASP A 74 17.05 3.67 -7.68
N VAL A 75 18.20 4.13 -7.18
CA VAL A 75 18.31 5.38 -6.42
C VAL A 75 19.26 6.33 -7.15
N SER A 76 18.80 7.55 -7.39
CA SER A 76 19.57 8.57 -8.07
C SER A 76 19.52 9.93 -7.37
N GLY A 77 20.58 10.72 -7.54
CA GLY A 77 20.75 12.01 -6.88
C GLY A 77 21.20 11.91 -5.42
N GLU A 78 21.38 13.06 -4.79
CA GLU A 78 21.83 13.17 -3.41
C GLU A 78 20.62 13.40 -2.47
N PRO A 79 20.47 12.60 -1.40
CA PRO A 79 19.33 12.71 -0.48
C PRO A 79 19.14 14.13 0.06
N GLY A 80 20.20 14.77 0.52
CA GLY A 80 20.14 16.09 1.13
C GLY A 80 19.14 16.16 2.28
N GLU A 81 18.74 17.38 2.67
CA GLU A 81 17.75 17.59 3.71
C GLU A 81 16.33 17.46 3.14
N LEU A 82 15.52 16.61 3.74
CA LEU A 82 14.07 16.47 3.51
C LEU A 82 13.33 16.82 4.79
N SER A 83 12.14 17.42 4.68
CA SER A 83 11.30 17.55 5.87
C SER A 83 10.85 16.14 6.33
N PRO A 84 10.72 15.88 7.63
CA PRO A 84 10.26 14.57 8.14
C PRO A 84 8.93 14.14 7.54
N THR A 85 8.04 15.08 7.27
CA THR A 85 6.72 14.80 6.67
C THR A 85 6.85 14.35 5.21
N VAL A 86 7.75 14.96 4.44
CA VAL A 86 8.04 14.55 3.05
C VAL A 86 8.68 13.17 3.03
N GLU A 87 9.65 12.90 3.91
CA GLU A 87 10.30 11.60 4.03
C GLU A 87 9.30 10.49 4.37
N LEU A 88 8.44 10.71 5.37
CA LEU A 88 7.40 9.78 5.77
C LEU A 88 6.38 9.56 4.66
N THR A 89 5.97 10.61 3.95
CA THR A 89 5.00 10.51 2.86
C THR A 89 5.58 9.70 1.70
N ALA A 90 6.82 9.97 1.29
CA ALA A 90 7.51 9.19 0.25
C ALA A 90 7.62 7.70 0.64
N TYR A 91 8.01 7.41 1.89
CA TYR A 91 8.04 6.04 2.42
C TYR A 91 6.67 5.35 2.30
N ARG A 92 5.59 6.02 2.75
CA ARG A 92 4.23 5.47 2.72
C ARG A 92 3.70 5.23 1.31
N ILE A 93 4.05 6.08 0.36
CA ILE A 93 3.69 5.89 -1.05
C ILE A 93 4.34 4.61 -1.60
N ILE A 94 5.65 4.43 -1.38
CA ILE A 94 6.37 3.23 -1.82
C ILE A 94 5.78 1.98 -1.16
N GLN A 95 5.53 2.03 0.16
CA GLN A 95 4.94 0.92 0.91
C GLN A 95 3.57 0.50 0.36
N GLU A 96 2.68 1.46 0.12
CA GLU A 96 1.34 1.20 -0.40
C GLU A 96 1.40 0.70 -1.85
N ALA A 97 2.25 1.30 -2.68
CA ALA A 97 2.41 0.88 -4.06
C ALA A 97 2.94 -0.55 -4.17
N LEU A 98 3.98 -0.93 -3.39
CA LEU A 98 4.47 -2.30 -3.34
C LEU A 98 3.43 -3.29 -2.80
N THR A 99 2.64 -2.87 -1.81
CA THR A 99 1.52 -3.67 -1.30
C THR A 99 0.48 -3.93 -2.39
N ASN A 100 0.18 -2.92 -3.21
CA ASN A 100 -0.75 -3.04 -4.32
C ASN A 100 -0.21 -3.97 -5.41
N VAL A 101 1.09 -3.90 -5.73
CA VAL A 101 1.73 -4.86 -6.65
C VAL A 101 1.55 -6.29 -6.15
N LEU A 102 1.88 -6.56 -4.88
CA LEU A 102 1.78 -7.91 -4.30
C LEU A 102 0.34 -8.46 -4.28
N LYS A 103 -0.66 -7.58 -4.20
CA LYS A 103 -2.08 -7.98 -4.17
C LYS A 103 -2.70 -8.13 -5.55
N HIS A 104 -2.31 -7.30 -6.52
CA HIS A 104 -3.09 -7.07 -7.73
C HIS A 104 -2.34 -7.33 -9.05
N ALA A 105 -1.01 -7.37 -9.03
CA ALA A 105 -0.24 -7.49 -10.27
C ALA A 105 -0.21 -8.92 -10.87
N GLY A 106 -0.73 -9.92 -10.14
CA GLY A 106 -0.71 -11.31 -10.61
C GLY A 106 0.65 -12.00 -10.39
N PRO A 107 0.88 -13.13 -11.06
CA PRO A 107 2.13 -13.89 -10.91
C PRO A 107 3.30 -13.17 -11.60
N ASN A 108 4.47 -13.18 -10.95
CA ASN A 108 5.74 -12.62 -11.46
C ASN A 108 5.65 -11.13 -11.87
N PRO A 109 5.27 -10.22 -10.99
CA PRO A 109 5.01 -8.82 -11.33
C PRO A 109 6.27 -7.98 -11.59
N GLU A 110 7.48 -8.46 -11.28
CA GLU A 110 8.77 -7.78 -11.44
C GLU A 110 8.73 -6.29 -11.03
N PRO A 111 8.44 -5.97 -9.78
CA PRO A 111 8.33 -4.59 -9.35
C PRO A 111 9.68 -3.88 -9.37
N VAL A 112 9.65 -2.59 -9.75
CA VAL A 112 10.81 -1.69 -9.70
C VAL A 112 10.44 -0.45 -8.93
N VAL A 113 11.28 -0.08 -7.98
CA VAL A 113 11.18 1.17 -7.21
C VAL A 113 12.25 2.13 -7.72
N HIS A 114 11.86 3.32 -8.17
CA HIS A 114 12.77 4.42 -8.48
C HIS A 114 12.62 5.50 -7.41
N LEU A 115 13.73 5.92 -6.85
CA LEU A 115 13.83 7.00 -5.87
C LEU A 115 14.83 8.05 -6.37
N THR A 116 14.35 9.20 -6.77
CA THR A 116 15.17 10.25 -7.36
C THR A 116 15.16 11.50 -6.49
N TYR A 117 16.34 11.94 -6.11
CA TYR A 117 16.54 13.19 -5.37
C TYR A 117 16.97 14.30 -6.32
N THR A 118 16.14 15.35 -6.44
CA THR A 118 16.48 16.58 -7.18
C THR A 118 16.69 17.74 -6.20
N PRO A 119 17.25 18.86 -6.62
CA PRO A 119 17.37 20.03 -5.74
C PRO A 119 16.03 20.56 -5.22
N ALA A 120 14.94 20.37 -5.96
CA ALA A 120 13.62 20.91 -5.65
C ALA A 120 12.67 19.90 -5.01
N ALA A 121 12.83 18.60 -5.29
CA ALA A 121 11.87 17.58 -4.94
C ALA A 121 12.52 16.22 -4.68
N VAL A 122 11.78 15.34 -4.01
CA VAL A 122 11.99 13.89 -4.07
C VAL A 122 10.90 13.28 -4.96
N GLU A 123 11.33 12.45 -5.90
CA GLU A 123 10.43 11.72 -6.79
C GLU A 123 10.51 10.24 -6.46
N VAL A 124 9.36 9.63 -6.30
CA VAL A 124 9.23 8.19 -6.09
C VAL A 124 8.39 7.62 -7.23
N ALA A 125 8.80 6.49 -7.79
CA ALA A 125 7.99 5.74 -8.74
C ALA A 125 8.08 4.25 -8.42
N VAL A 126 6.95 3.57 -8.47
CA VAL A 126 6.85 2.11 -8.39
C VAL A 126 6.13 1.65 -9.65
N THR A 127 6.75 0.76 -10.36
CA THR A 127 6.20 0.16 -11.59
C THR A 127 6.22 -1.36 -11.47
N ASP A 128 5.31 -2.03 -12.13
CA ASP A 128 5.30 -3.48 -12.27
C ASP A 128 5.01 -3.88 -13.73
N SER A 129 5.31 -5.13 -14.06
CA SER A 129 5.04 -5.74 -15.36
C SER A 129 3.83 -6.69 -15.33
N GLY A 130 3.01 -6.62 -14.28
CA GLY A 130 1.86 -7.49 -14.09
C GLY A 130 0.70 -7.23 -15.07
N THR A 131 -0.44 -7.83 -14.77
CA THR A 131 -1.66 -7.68 -15.61
C THR A 131 -2.39 -6.35 -15.39
N GLY A 132 -1.93 -5.54 -14.42
CA GLY A 132 -2.63 -4.33 -13.99
C GLY A 132 -3.92 -4.63 -13.23
N PRO A 133 -4.57 -3.61 -12.65
CA PRO A 133 -5.82 -3.79 -11.93
C PRO A 133 -6.93 -4.21 -12.91
N SER A 134 -7.72 -5.19 -12.52
CA SER A 134 -8.94 -5.57 -13.23
C SER A 134 -9.96 -4.43 -13.16
N ALA A 135 -10.75 -4.24 -14.21
CA ALA A 135 -11.81 -3.22 -14.25
C ALA A 135 -12.87 -3.33 -13.13
N ASN A 136 -12.85 -4.43 -12.39
CA ASN A 136 -13.76 -4.72 -11.26
C ASN A 136 -13.07 -4.62 -9.89
N ASP A 137 -11.85 -4.08 -9.81
CA ASP A 137 -11.07 -4.07 -8.58
C ASP A 137 -11.37 -2.80 -7.75
N ASP A 138 -12.53 -2.79 -7.09
CA ASP A 138 -12.94 -1.71 -6.17
C ASP A 138 -12.00 -1.54 -4.95
N GLY A 139 -11.05 -2.46 -4.77
CA GLY A 139 -10.07 -2.46 -3.67
C GLY A 139 -8.97 -1.40 -3.79
N LEU A 140 -8.73 -0.84 -4.98
CA LEU A 140 -7.73 0.22 -5.21
C LEU A 140 -8.17 1.60 -4.68
N GLY A 141 -9.47 1.81 -4.42
CA GLY A 141 -10.04 3.12 -4.13
C GLY A 141 -9.46 3.83 -2.90
N ASN A 142 -9.35 3.14 -1.76
CA ASN A 142 -8.95 3.77 -0.49
C ASN A 142 -7.43 4.05 -0.41
N GLY A 143 -6.59 3.14 -0.89
CA GLY A 143 -5.14 3.30 -0.90
C GLY A 143 -4.69 4.44 -1.82
N LEU A 144 -5.19 4.48 -3.06
CA LEU A 144 -4.90 5.54 -4.02
C LEU A 144 -5.40 6.91 -3.53
N ARG A 145 -6.62 6.96 -3.01
CA ARG A 145 -7.17 8.20 -2.44
C ARG A 145 -6.32 8.72 -1.28
N GLY A 146 -5.93 7.86 -0.35
CA GLY A 146 -5.06 8.24 0.76
C GLY A 146 -3.68 8.70 0.30
N MET A 147 -3.11 8.13 -0.78
CA MET A 147 -1.87 8.62 -1.38
C MET A 147 -2.09 10.02 -2.01
N GLN A 148 -3.19 10.23 -2.74
CA GLN A 148 -3.52 11.54 -3.34
C GLN A 148 -3.66 12.64 -2.30
N GLU A 149 -4.42 12.38 -1.22
CA GLU A 149 -4.64 13.33 -0.14
C GLU A 149 -3.31 13.73 0.55
N ARG A 150 -2.45 12.75 0.86
CA ARG A 150 -1.13 13.00 1.48
C ARG A 150 -0.18 13.80 0.57
N VAL A 151 -0.14 13.45 -0.72
CA VAL A 151 0.71 14.17 -1.70
C VAL A 151 0.21 15.60 -1.91
N ALA A 152 -1.10 15.78 -2.04
CA ALA A 152 -1.72 17.09 -2.21
C ALA A 152 -1.48 18.00 -1.00
N ALA A 153 -1.52 17.47 0.23
CA ALA A 153 -1.26 18.20 1.46
C ALA A 153 0.17 18.82 1.51
N LEU A 154 1.12 18.22 0.78
CA LEU A 154 2.49 18.72 0.65
C LEU A 154 2.72 19.56 -0.62
N GLY A 155 1.67 19.89 -1.37
CA GLY A 155 1.79 20.58 -2.65
C GLY A 155 2.48 19.75 -3.74
N GLY A 156 2.53 18.43 -3.56
CA GLY A 156 3.10 17.48 -4.50
C GLY A 156 2.11 17.06 -5.60
N ARG A 157 2.56 16.15 -6.45
CA ARG A 157 1.76 15.56 -7.53
C ARG A 157 1.84 14.05 -7.49
N LEU A 158 0.69 13.37 -7.64
CA LEU A 158 0.58 11.92 -7.79
C LEU A 158 0.03 11.60 -9.17
N GLU A 159 0.66 10.67 -9.85
CA GLU A 159 0.23 10.10 -11.12
C GLU A 159 0.17 8.58 -10.98
N THR A 160 -0.90 7.99 -11.46
CA THR A 160 -1.10 6.53 -11.42
C THR A 160 -1.80 6.09 -12.71
N GLY A 161 -1.49 4.89 -13.16
CA GLY A 161 -2.12 4.37 -14.37
C GLY A 161 -1.46 3.10 -14.89
N ALA A 162 -1.91 2.66 -16.07
CA ALA A 162 -1.30 1.54 -16.74
C ALA A 162 0.15 1.85 -17.13
N GLY A 163 1.03 0.89 -16.93
CA GLY A 163 2.43 1.01 -17.31
C GLY A 163 2.64 0.91 -18.82
N PRO A 164 3.73 1.46 -19.36
CA PRO A 164 4.01 1.46 -20.81
C PRO A 164 4.24 0.04 -21.38
N ASN A 165 4.65 -0.91 -20.55
CA ASN A 165 4.90 -2.30 -20.92
C ASN A 165 3.87 -3.27 -20.33
N GLY A 166 2.66 -2.80 -20.01
CA GLY A 166 1.70 -3.51 -19.19
C GLY A 166 1.89 -3.18 -17.71
N GLY A 167 1.15 -3.86 -16.81
CA GLY A 167 1.22 -3.61 -15.37
C GLY A 167 0.64 -2.26 -14.95
N TYR A 168 1.13 -1.75 -13.84
CA TYR A 168 0.66 -0.51 -13.24
C TYR A 168 1.82 0.36 -12.78
N HIS A 169 1.60 1.66 -12.69
CA HIS A 169 2.57 2.57 -12.12
C HIS A 169 1.94 3.54 -11.13
N VAL A 170 2.71 3.85 -10.11
CA VAL A 170 2.46 4.94 -9.15
C VAL A 170 3.68 5.84 -9.18
N ARG A 171 3.53 7.13 -9.46
CA ARG A 171 4.60 8.13 -9.43
C ARG A 171 4.17 9.30 -8.58
N ALA A 172 5.02 9.73 -7.66
CA ALA A 172 4.79 10.93 -6.87
C ALA A 172 6.00 11.84 -6.91
N THR A 173 5.74 13.15 -7.02
CA THR A 173 6.72 14.21 -6.90
C THR A 173 6.38 15.03 -5.67
N LEU A 174 7.28 15.10 -4.69
CA LEU A 174 7.09 15.77 -3.41
C LEU A 174 8.13 16.90 -3.28
N PRO A 175 7.74 18.16 -3.06
CA PRO A 175 8.67 19.23 -2.75
C PRO A 175 9.50 18.88 -1.52
N ARG A 176 10.80 19.23 -1.49
CA ARG A 176 11.68 18.93 -0.34
C ARG A 176 11.23 19.57 0.97
N ARG A 177 10.57 20.72 0.87
CA ARG A 177 9.99 21.48 1.97
C ARG A 177 8.52 21.58 1.69
N GLY A 178 7.72 20.81 2.42
CA GLY A 178 6.27 20.90 2.42
C GLY A 178 5.77 21.75 3.56
#